data_be77023662ccdf5fe9ed59ec09092816
#
_entry.id   be77023662ccdf5fe9ed59ec09092816
#
_cell.length_a   1.000
_cell.length_b   1.000
_cell.length_c   1.000
_cell.angle_alpha   90.00
_cell.angle_beta   90.00
_cell.angle_gamma   90.00
#
_symmetry.space_group_name_H-M   'P 1'
#
loop_
_entity.id
_entity.type
_entity.pdbx_description
1 polymer ?
#
loop_
_entity_poly.entity_id
_entity_poly.type
_entity_poly.pdbx_seq_one_letter_code
_entity_poly.pdbx_strand_id
1 'polypeptide(L)'
;MKETKALPYRLNYLDGIGKIYYVDNFPFDMLQYAPEAVSYRGRPKNHSKKYADVIATFDIETTNLDDMRQAVMWHWQACIDGFILVGRTWEEYQEALDKIDYYLPKDLCLVWLVHNLAFEWQHLRAIHNFAPDEVFCLTGRKIAKCNIGERFEFRCSYILTNYSLRQFLKKMGVEHQKTELDYSKIRYSWTPITADELRYCVVDVLGLYEAIRKMYKSEKINTATAPLTSTGFVRREFKREMRRGGYIQIAQECAPSYDVYLMIRRAFRGGNTHSNRAYTSLILDGVTSYDRVSSYPDVLVNYPYPIKPFIVDNARKIKDLLDGFPYLLYIDFKNVRLKNPFWGCPYLSIHKCYNLDLKTLINDNGRLVQCNSFQTYLTDIDLRIMESEYEWDSAVIIKAYRSEYGMLPEAVKSVTMDYYRRKTALKGGGEENRIHYEKAKNRLNSVYG
;
A
#
# COMPACT_ATOMS: atom_id res chain seq x y z
N MET A 1 31.56 32.53 -31.83
CA MET A 1 30.91 33.25 -30.70
C MET A 1 30.17 32.22 -29.89
N LYS A 2 30.60 31.90 -28.67
CA LYS A 2 29.85 31.07 -27.77
C LYS A 2 28.69 31.93 -27.23
N GLU A 3 27.48 31.63 -27.62
CA GLU A 3 26.29 32.17 -26.94
C GLU A 3 26.34 31.76 -25.47
N THR A 4 26.61 32.72 -24.62
CA THR A 4 26.40 32.61 -23.18
C THR A 4 24.88 32.45 -23.00
N LYS A 5 24.40 31.20 -22.86
CA LYS A 5 23.03 30.95 -22.41
C LYS A 5 22.82 31.69 -21.09
N ALA A 6 21.96 32.71 -21.11
CA ALA A 6 21.57 33.38 -19.88
C ALA A 6 21.09 32.32 -18.90
N LEU A 7 21.69 32.29 -17.71
CA LEU A 7 21.22 31.41 -16.63
C LEU A 7 19.75 31.71 -16.39
N PRO A 8 18.90 30.68 -16.26
CA PRO A 8 17.47 30.86 -15.97
C PRO A 8 17.32 31.70 -14.70
N TYR A 9 16.38 32.65 -14.72
CA TYR A 9 16.10 33.53 -13.60
C TYR A 9 15.83 32.69 -12.34
N ARG A 10 16.60 32.89 -11.26
CA ARG A 10 16.46 32.21 -9.98
C ARG A 10 15.61 33.05 -9.05
N LEU A 11 14.46 32.50 -8.64
CA LEU A 11 13.64 33.08 -7.60
C LEU A 11 14.10 32.57 -6.23
N ASN A 12 14.68 33.45 -5.42
CA ASN A 12 15.22 33.10 -4.10
C ASN A 12 14.20 33.29 -2.96
N TYR A 13 13.01 33.79 -3.27
CA TYR A 13 11.95 34.04 -2.30
C TYR A 13 10.57 33.94 -2.95
N LEU A 14 9.61 33.37 -2.23
CA LEU A 14 8.20 33.33 -2.61
C LEU A 14 7.34 33.81 -1.44
N ASP A 15 6.42 34.75 -1.71
CA ASP A 15 5.50 35.26 -0.70
C ASP A 15 4.65 34.11 -0.13
N GLY A 16 4.51 34.06 1.19
CA GLY A 16 3.78 33.02 1.91
C GLY A 16 4.51 31.66 2.01
N ILE A 17 5.70 31.51 1.39
CA ILE A 17 6.52 30.30 1.46
C ILE A 17 7.86 30.60 2.14
N GLY A 18 8.50 31.73 1.76
CA GLY A 18 9.77 32.12 2.29
C GLY A 18 10.94 31.89 1.32
N LYS A 19 12.11 31.62 1.89
CA LYS A 19 13.36 31.50 1.14
C LYS A 19 13.45 30.18 0.37
N ILE A 20 13.86 30.28 -0.87
CA ILE A 20 14.15 29.15 -1.78
C ILE A 20 15.67 29.06 -1.94
N TYR A 21 16.21 27.87 -1.76
CA TYR A 21 17.62 27.58 -1.89
C TYR A 21 17.90 26.75 -3.14
N TYR A 22 19.09 26.95 -3.68
CA TYR A 22 19.70 26.16 -4.74
C TYR A 22 20.91 25.41 -4.19
N VAL A 23 21.47 24.49 -4.93
CA VAL A 23 22.57 23.63 -4.46
C VAL A 23 23.82 24.42 -4.03
N ASP A 24 24.06 25.57 -4.63
CA ASP A 24 25.20 26.45 -4.33
C ASP A 24 25.05 27.25 -3.00
N ASN A 25 23.84 27.45 -2.52
CA ASN A 25 23.57 28.30 -1.34
C ASN A 25 22.71 27.66 -0.24
N PHE A 26 22.38 26.38 -0.37
CA PHE A 26 21.65 25.64 0.68
C PHE A 26 22.57 25.38 1.88
N PRO A 27 22.10 25.58 3.11
CA PRO A 27 22.90 25.39 4.32
C PRO A 27 23.07 23.89 4.68
N PHE A 28 23.81 23.13 3.86
CA PHE A 28 24.02 21.69 4.07
C PHE A 28 24.73 21.38 5.39
N ASP A 29 25.53 22.31 5.91
CA ASP A 29 26.26 22.18 7.17
C ASP A 29 25.33 22.00 8.38
N MET A 30 24.06 22.39 8.30
CA MET A 30 23.08 22.10 9.36
C MET A 30 22.89 20.60 9.60
N LEU A 31 23.12 19.76 8.59
CA LEU A 31 22.93 18.30 8.66
C LEU A 31 23.95 17.63 9.57
N GLN A 32 25.10 18.24 9.86
CA GLN A 32 26.09 17.68 10.78
C GLN A 32 25.54 17.54 12.23
N TYR A 33 24.49 18.30 12.56
CA TYR A 33 23.82 18.27 13.85
C TYR A 33 22.53 17.41 13.83
N ALA A 34 22.27 16.68 12.76
CA ALA A 34 21.08 15.85 12.66
C ALA A 34 21.05 14.80 13.80
N PRO A 35 20.00 14.78 14.64
CA PRO A 35 19.90 13.79 15.71
C PRO A 35 19.61 12.40 15.15
N GLU A 36 20.04 11.36 15.89
CA GLU A 36 19.63 9.99 15.60
C GLU A 36 18.16 9.78 16.01
N ALA A 37 17.35 9.23 15.12
CA ALA A 37 15.98 8.83 15.40
C ALA A 37 15.95 7.63 16.36
N VAL A 38 15.54 7.89 17.61
CA VAL A 38 15.52 6.86 18.66
C VAL A 38 14.38 5.86 18.42
N SER A 39 14.71 4.59 18.32
CA SER A 39 13.71 3.54 18.34
C SER A 39 13.23 3.29 19.76
N TYR A 40 11.90 3.27 19.98
CA TYR A 40 11.29 3.00 21.31
C TYR A 40 11.62 1.64 21.91
N ARG A 41 12.47 0.84 21.28
CA ARG A 41 12.81 -0.53 21.67
C ARG A 41 14.22 -0.63 22.23
N GLY A 42 14.67 0.27 23.06
CA GLY A 42 15.94 0.18 23.75
C GLY A 42 17.01 -0.67 23.03
N ARG A 43 18.23 -0.24 22.93
CA ARG A 43 19.40 -0.83 22.27
C ARG A 43 19.16 -1.34 20.84
N PRO A 44 19.63 -0.66 19.80
CA PRO A 44 19.69 -1.20 18.46
C PRO A 44 20.51 -2.51 18.52
N LYS A 45 20.03 -3.54 17.82
CA LYS A 45 20.89 -4.70 17.53
C LYS A 45 22.10 -4.17 16.78
N ASN A 46 23.29 -4.67 17.08
CA ASN A 46 24.58 -4.18 16.58
C ASN A 46 24.74 -4.02 15.05
N HIS A 47 23.70 -4.25 14.25
CA HIS A 47 23.67 -4.11 12.79
C HIS A 47 22.37 -3.50 12.27
N SER A 48 21.58 -2.80 13.11
CA SER A 48 20.38 -2.13 12.61
C SER A 48 20.75 -0.77 12.03
N LYS A 49 20.26 -0.50 10.82
CA LYS A 49 20.40 0.80 10.15
C LYS A 49 19.89 1.92 11.07
N LYS A 50 20.71 2.94 11.27
CA LYS A 50 20.36 4.12 12.03
C LYS A 50 19.84 5.21 11.10
N TYR A 51 18.90 5.99 11.55
CA TYR A 51 18.25 7.03 10.75
C TYR A 51 18.45 8.39 11.40
N ALA A 52 18.63 9.42 10.57
CA ALA A 52 18.52 10.79 11.01
C ALA A 52 17.06 11.12 11.37
N ASP A 53 16.82 11.78 12.50
CA ASP A 53 15.49 12.29 12.87
C ASP A 53 15.21 13.64 12.20
N VAL A 54 15.34 13.63 10.89
CA VAL A 54 15.10 14.73 9.95
C VAL A 54 14.00 14.31 9.01
N ILE A 55 13.00 15.16 8.81
CA ILE A 55 11.95 14.93 7.83
C ILE A 55 12.40 15.55 6.51
N ALA A 56 12.73 14.70 5.53
CA ALA A 56 13.03 15.13 4.18
C ALA A 56 11.95 14.64 3.21
N THR A 57 11.51 15.52 2.31
CA THR A 57 10.54 15.22 1.25
C THR A 57 11.14 15.56 -0.11
N PHE A 58 10.76 14.81 -1.13
CA PHE A 58 11.31 14.96 -2.49
C PHE A 58 10.22 14.72 -3.53
N ASP A 59 10.30 15.45 -4.63
CA ASP A 59 9.39 15.32 -5.77
C ASP A 59 10.05 15.86 -7.05
N ILE A 60 9.58 15.43 -8.22
CA ILE A 60 10.06 15.89 -9.53
C ILE A 60 8.90 16.33 -10.43
N GLU A 61 9.19 17.28 -11.31
CA GLU A 61 8.27 17.69 -12.36
C GLU A 61 8.79 17.28 -13.74
N THR A 62 7.89 16.74 -14.54
CA THR A 62 8.24 16.23 -15.86
C THR A 62 7.37 16.82 -16.97
N THR A 63 7.90 16.87 -18.18
CA THR A 63 7.15 17.13 -19.39
C THR A 63 7.07 15.83 -20.19
N ASN A 64 5.85 15.48 -20.64
CA ASN A 64 5.66 14.38 -21.57
C ASN A 64 5.92 14.86 -23.00
N LEU A 65 6.82 14.17 -23.69
CA LEU A 65 7.06 14.38 -25.11
C LEU A 65 6.28 13.29 -25.86
N ASP A 66 5.07 13.61 -26.31
CA ASP A 66 4.13 12.65 -26.89
C ASP A 66 4.71 11.91 -28.10
N ASP A 67 5.47 12.63 -28.94
CA ASP A 67 6.13 12.08 -30.13
C ASP A 67 7.19 11.02 -29.80
N MET A 68 7.78 11.08 -28.61
CA MET A 68 8.88 10.20 -28.21
C MET A 68 8.46 9.17 -27.14
N ARG A 69 7.24 9.23 -26.62
CA ARG A 69 6.75 8.44 -25.46
C ARG A 69 7.71 8.53 -24.26
N GLN A 70 8.31 9.69 -24.06
CA GLN A 70 9.29 9.96 -23.02
C GLN A 70 8.79 11.06 -22.09
N ALA A 71 9.06 10.91 -20.81
CA ALA A 71 8.90 11.96 -19.82
C ALA A 71 10.29 12.49 -19.44
N VAL A 72 10.48 13.81 -19.56
CA VAL A 72 11.74 14.49 -19.27
C VAL A 72 11.56 15.33 -18.01
N MET A 73 12.43 15.12 -17.01
CA MET A 73 12.46 15.95 -15.82
C MET A 73 12.95 17.37 -16.18
N TRP A 74 12.22 18.38 -15.73
CA TRP A 74 12.56 19.78 -15.92
C TRP A 74 12.78 20.53 -14.60
N HIS A 75 12.34 19.95 -13.46
CA HIS A 75 12.52 20.50 -12.13
C HIS A 75 12.49 19.38 -11.10
N TRP A 76 13.33 19.48 -10.08
CA TRP A 76 13.23 18.69 -8.87
C TRP A 76 13.22 19.61 -7.66
N GLN A 77 12.50 19.21 -6.63
CA GLN A 77 12.35 19.95 -5.40
C GLN A 77 12.44 19.03 -4.18
N ALA A 78 12.96 19.58 -3.10
CA ALA A 78 13.06 18.93 -1.81
C ALA A 78 12.73 19.91 -0.69
N CYS A 79 12.24 19.37 0.42
CA CYS A 79 12.15 20.09 1.67
C CYS A 79 12.85 19.27 2.75
N ILE A 80 13.89 19.80 3.35
CA ILE A 80 14.69 19.18 4.40
C ILE A 80 14.48 19.96 5.68
N ASP A 81 13.73 19.40 6.61
CA ASP A 81 13.36 20.00 7.91
C ASP A 81 12.83 21.44 7.81
N GLY A 82 12.04 21.71 6.76
CA GLY A 82 11.44 23.01 6.48
C GLY A 82 12.24 23.91 5.52
N PHE A 83 13.49 23.58 5.19
CA PHE A 83 14.30 24.30 4.21
C PHE A 83 14.03 23.76 2.80
N ILE A 84 13.67 24.64 1.88
CA ILE A 84 13.32 24.29 0.50
C ILE A 84 14.55 24.35 -0.38
N LEU A 85 14.89 23.22 -1.00
CA LEU A 85 15.98 23.07 -1.95
C LEU A 85 15.41 22.70 -3.32
N VAL A 86 15.84 23.40 -4.36
CA VAL A 86 15.38 23.17 -5.74
C VAL A 86 16.55 23.07 -6.72
N GLY A 87 16.31 22.35 -7.82
CA GLY A 87 17.24 22.28 -8.94
C GLY A 87 16.53 21.91 -10.24
N ARG A 88 17.28 21.97 -11.34
CA ARG A 88 16.76 21.83 -12.69
C ARG A 88 17.38 20.66 -13.46
N THR A 89 18.48 20.11 -12.97
CA THR A 89 19.23 19.06 -13.66
C THR A 89 19.56 17.91 -12.72
N TRP A 90 19.85 16.74 -13.29
CA TRP A 90 20.28 15.58 -12.50
C TRP A 90 21.69 15.74 -11.93
N GLU A 91 22.52 16.57 -12.55
CA GLU A 91 23.85 16.92 -12.03
C GLU A 91 23.72 17.73 -10.75
N GLU A 92 22.83 18.73 -10.70
CA GLU A 92 22.52 19.49 -9.48
C GLU A 92 21.94 18.58 -8.38
N TYR A 93 21.08 17.62 -8.75
CA TYR A 93 20.55 16.64 -7.82
C TYR A 93 21.66 15.76 -7.23
N GLN A 94 22.57 15.25 -8.06
CA GLN A 94 23.69 14.43 -7.58
C GLN A 94 24.61 15.24 -6.68
N GLU A 95 24.95 16.49 -7.05
CA GLU A 95 25.73 17.40 -6.21
C GLU A 95 25.05 17.63 -4.84
N ALA A 96 23.73 17.77 -4.81
CA ALA A 96 22.99 17.88 -3.56
C ALA A 96 23.12 16.62 -2.70
N LEU A 97 23.00 15.43 -3.29
CA LEU A 97 23.21 14.17 -2.57
C LEU A 97 24.63 14.06 -2.01
N ASP A 98 25.64 14.40 -2.79
CA ASP A 98 27.05 14.36 -2.38
C ASP A 98 27.32 15.30 -1.19
N LYS A 99 26.77 16.53 -1.23
CA LYS A 99 26.85 17.48 -0.13
C LYS A 99 26.11 16.98 1.12
N ILE A 100 24.93 16.39 0.96
CA ILE A 100 24.19 15.78 2.08
C ILE A 100 25.00 14.64 2.68
N ASP A 101 25.58 13.75 1.87
CA ASP A 101 26.41 12.64 2.36
C ASP A 101 27.67 13.15 3.10
N TYR A 102 28.24 14.23 2.62
CA TYR A 102 29.42 14.82 3.27
C TYR A 102 29.13 15.35 4.66
N TYR A 103 28.01 16.08 4.84
CA TYR A 103 27.67 16.73 6.12
C TYR A 103 26.90 15.83 7.08
N LEU A 104 26.07 14.89 6.59
CA LEU A 104 25.29 14.00 7.45
C LEU A 104 26.21 13.08 8.28
N PRO A 105 26.01 12.88 9.59
CA PRO A 105 26.80 11.94 10.39
C PRO A 105 26.92 10.56 9.71
N LYS A 106 28.14 10.02 9.68
CA LYS A 106 28.50 8.88 8.80
C LYS A 106 27.73 7.59 9.06
N ASP A 107 27.20 7.41 10.26
CA ASP A 107 26.40 6.25 10.66
C ASP A 107 24.89 6.42 10.47
N LEU A 108 24.45 7.61 10.03
CA LEU A 108 23.05 7.90 9.83
C LEU A 108 22.62 7.79 8.35
N CYS A 109 21.41 7.31 8.14
CA CYS A 109 20.72 7.29 6.85
C CYS A 109 19.64 8.38 6.84
N LEU A 110 19.59 9.19 5.78
CA LEU A 110 18.49 10.13 5.56
C LEU A 110 17.34 9.44 4.86
N VAL A 111 16.13 9.63 5.39
CA VAL A 111 14.90 9.13 4.76
C VAL A 111 14.23 10.23 3.97
N TRP A 112 14.05 9.99 2.68
CA TRP A 112 13.25 10.81 1.78
C TRP A 112 11.82 10.28 1.69
N LEU A 113 10.84 11.13 1.95
CA LEU A 113 9.43 10.81 1.78
C LEU A 113 8.96 11.36 0.43
N VAL A 114 8.53 10.46 -0.43
CA VAL A 114 8.10 10.76 -1.79
C VAL A 114 6.63 10.37 -1.94
N HIS A 115 5.82 11.26 -2.53
CA HIS A 115 4.41 10.94 -2.69
C HIS A 115 4.15 10.26 -4.04
N ASN A 116 3.92 8.93 -4.00
CA ASN A 116 3.85 8.05 -5.17
C ASN A 116 5.23 7.70 -5.76
N LEU A 117 6.16 7.27 -4.91
CA LEU A 117 7.54 6.92 -5.26
C LEU A 117 7.70 6.07 -6.55
N ALA A 118 6.67 5.33 -6.96
CA ALA A 118 6.72 4.55 -8.18
C ALA A 118 6.93 5.42 -9.44
N PHE A 119 6.53 6.69 -9.41
CA PHE A 119 6.77 7.65 -10.49
C PHE A 119 8.24 8.12 -10.47
N GLU A 120 8.70 8.68 -9.38
CA GLU A 120 10.08 9.19 -9.25
C GLU A 120 11.10 8.07 -9.46
N TRP A 121 10.79 6.85 -9.00
CA TRP A 121 11.68 5.71 -9.19
C TRP A 121 11.96 5.38 -10.66
N GLN A 122 10.99 5.60 -11.58
CA GLN A 122 11.23 5.39 -13.01
C GLN A 122 12.34 6.31 -13.53
N HIS A 123 12.47 7.51 -12.97
CA HIS A 123 13.52 8.47 -13.30
C HIS A 123 14.81 8.18 -12.53
N LEU A 124 14.71 7.91 -11.23
CA LEU A 124 15.88 7.60 -10.39
C LEU A 124 16.66 6.38 -10.88
N ARG A 125 16.00 5.34 -11.36
CA ARG A 125 16.66 4.15 -11.92
C ARG A 125 17.41 4.41 -13.24
N ALA A 126 17.17 5.55 -13.88
CA ALA A 126 17.93 5.94 -15.08
C ALA A 126 19.29 6.55 -14.72
N ILE A 127 19.45 7.04 -13.49
CA ILE A 127 20.66 7.71 -13.01
C ILE A 127 21.37 6.93 -11.89
N HIS A 128 20.67 6.02 -11.22
CA HIS A 128 21.22 5.14 -10.19
C HIS A 128 21.01 3.66 -10.55
N ASN A 129 22.02 2.84 -10.29
CA ASN A 129 21.91 1.39 -10.39
C ASN A 129 21.38 0.84 -9.07
N PHE A 130 20.23 0.16 -9.11
CA PHE A 130 19.62 -0.46 -7.94
C PHE A 130 19.83 -1.96 -7.95
N ALA A 131 20.40 -2.50 -6.87
CA ALA A 131 20.40 -3.93 -6.62
C ALA A 131 18.99 -4.44 -6.23
N PRO A 132 18.65 -5.72 -6.47
CA PRO A 132 17.31 -6.25 -6.16
C PRO A 132 16.88 -6.10 -4.69
N ASP A 133 17.82 -6.15 -3.75
CA ASP A 133 17.59 -5.99 -2.31
C ASP A 133 17.47 -4.52 -1.86
N GLU A 134 17.86 -3.57 -2.71
CA GLU A 134 17.67 -2.15 -2.47
C GLU A 134 16.25 -1.66 -2.77
N VAL A 135 15.43 -2.46 -3.46
CA VAL A 135 14.07 -2.07 -3.85
C VAL A 135 13.03 -2.99 -3.24
N PHE A 136 12.14 -2.45 -2.42
CA PHE A 136 11.04 -3.20 -1.82
C PHE A 136 9.70 -2.84 -2.45
N CYS A 137 9.14 -3.79 -3.19
CA CYS A 137 7.84 -3.67 -3.86
C CYS A 137 6.77 -4.48 -3.13
N LEU A 138 5.59 -3.91 -2.93
CA LEU A 138 4.41 -4.67 -2.47
C LEU A 138 3.81 -5.51 -3.61
N THR A 139 3.81 -4.95 -4.81
CA THR A 139 3.46 -5.61 -6.08
C THR A 139 4.33 -5.01 -7.18
N GLY A 140 4.35 -5.56 -8.37
CA GLY A 140 5.25 -5.16 -9.46
C GLY A 140 5.25 -3.68 -9.87
N ARG A 141 4.30 -2.88 -9.38
CA ARG A 141 4.23 -1.42 -9.63
C ARG A 141 4.08 -0.57 -8.37
N LYS A 142 4.09 -1.19 -7.17
CA LYS A 142 3.90 -0.48 -5.90
C LYS A 142 5.18 -0.52 -5.09
N ILE A 143 6.09 0.39 -5.38
CA ILE A 143 7.36 0.52 -4.67
C ILE A 143 7.09 1.20 -3.32
N ALA A 144 7.35 0.50 -2.24
CA ALA A 144 7.19 1.01 -0.89
C ALA A 144 8.44 1.76 -0.42
N LYS A 145 9.62 1.29 -0.82
CA LYS A 145 10.89 1.96 -0.58
C LYS A 145 11.96 1.54 -1.59
N CYS A 146 12.95 2.39 -1.78
CA CYS A 146 14.23 2.05 -2.41
C CYS A 146 15.38 2.75 -1.68
N ASN A 147 16.59 2.19 -1.80
CA ASN A 147 17.81 2.75 -1.22
C ASN A 147 18.73 3.22 -2.35
N ILE A 148 19.44 4.32 -2.11
CA ILE A 148 20.61 4.71 -2.91
C ILE A 148 21.81 4.53 -1.98
N GLY A 149 22.49 3.40 -2.12
CA GLY A 149 23.52 2.96 -1.19
C GLY A 149 22.97 2.80 0.25
N GLU A 150 23.84 2.96 1.22
CA GLU A 150 23.46 2.84 2.63
C GLU A 150 22.94 4.15 3.24
N ARG A 151 23.19 5.28 2.57
CA ARG A 151 23.01 6.63 3.11
C ARG A 151 21.63 7.23 2.85
N PHE A 152 20.93 6.81 1.80
CA PHE A 152 19.64 7.37 1.42
C PHE A 152 18.58 6.28 1.29
N GLU A 153 17.43 6.49 1.90
CA GLU A 153 16.27 5.60 1.80
C GLU A 153 15.04 6.41 1.37
N PHE A 154 14.49 6.13 0.22
CA PHE A 154 13.27 6.74 -0.30
C PHE A 154 12.06 5.89 0.10
N ARG A 155 11.05 6.50 0.72
CA ARG A 155 9.82 5.83 1.18
C ARG A 155 8.59 6.46 0.55
N CYS A 156 7.66 5.63 0.12
CA CYS A 156 6.40 6.08 -0.47
C CYS A 156 5.41 6.56 0.59
N SER A 157 5.14 7.85 0.66
CA SER A 157 4.15 8.42 1.57
C SER A 157 2.70 8.14 1.14
N TYR A 158 2.44 7.90 -0.15
CA TYR A 158 1.13 7.44 -0.63
C TYR A 158 0.76 6.07 -0.04
N ILE A 159 1.68 5.10 -0.05
CA ILE A 159 1.47 3.77 0.55
C ILE A 159 1.32 3.87 2.08
N LEU A 160 2.05 4.79 2.70
CA LEU A 160 1.97 5.05 4.14
C LEU A 160 0.60 5.60 4.54
N THR A 161 0.03 6.51 3.76
CA THR A 161 -1.19 7.26 4.11
C THR A 161 -2.44 6.72 3.44
N ASN A 162 -2.31 6.14 2.25
CA ASN A 162 -3.38 5.69 1.36
C ASN A 162 -4.34 6.83 0.94
N TYR A 163 -3.82 8.06 0.81
CA TYR A 163 -4.54 9.24 0.32
C TYR A 163 -3.76 9.89 -0.81
N SER A 164 -4.44 10.53 -1.77
CA SER A 164 -3.76 11.45 -2.69
C SER A 164 -3.12 12.61 -1.93
N LEU A 165 -2.08 13.25 -2.48
CA LEU A 165 -1.40 14.36 -1.81
C LEU A 165 -2.40 15.45 -1.39
N ARG A 166 -3.26 15.90 -2.31
CA ARG A 166 -4.33 16.89 -2.03
C ARG A 166 -5.22 16.48 -0.85
N GLN A 167 -5.66 15.21 -0.82
CA GLN A 167 -6.48 14.70 0.29
C GLN A 167 -5.70 14.64 1.59
N PHE A 168 -4.42 14.23 1.55
CA PHE A 168 -3.59 14.13 2.73
C PHE A 168 -3.32 15.50 3.35
N LEU A 169 -2.93 16.49 2.53
CA LEU A 169 -2.71 17.87 2.98
C LEU A 169 -3.97 18.47 3.61
N LYS A 170 -5.12 18.32 2.91
CA LYS A 170 -6.42 18.79 3.44
C LYS A 170 -6.77 18.12 4.77
N LYS A 171 -6.58 16.80 4.89
CA LYS A 171 -6.88 16.04 6.11
C LYS A 171 -5.98 16.41 7.28
N MET A 172 -4.72 16.74 7.01
CA MET A 172 -3.79 17.18 8.04
C MET A 172 -3.97 18.66 8.41
N GLY A 173 -4.79 19.41 7.65
CA GLY A 173 -5.05 20.81 7.88
C GLY A 173 -3.76 21.62 7.88
N VAL A 174 -2.89 21.37 6.90
CA VAL A 174 -1.64 22.11 6.75
C VAL A 174 -1.86 23.43 6.05
N GLU A 175 -0.93 24.35 6.20
CA GLU A 175 -1.02 25.68 5.60
C GLU A 175 -0.89 25.62 4.07
N HIS A 176 0.11 24.89 3.59
CA HIS A 176 0.41 24.78 2.16
C HIS A 176 -0.39 23.67 1.52
N GLN A 177 -1.37 24.05 0.68
CA GLN A 177 -2.27 23.15 -0.03
C GLN A 177 -1.87 23.03 -1.50
N LYS A 178 -2.06 21.82 -2.09
CA LYS A 178 -1.72 21.55 -3.49
C LYS A 178 -2.47 22.49 -4.44
N THR A 179 -1.72 23.15 -5.32
CA THR A 179 -2.21 24.05 -6.38
C THR A 179 -2.37 23.30 -7.70
N GLU A 180 -2.56 24.01 -8.79
CA GLU A 180 -2.70 23.47 -10.15
C GLU A 180 -1.54 23.91 -11.03
N LEU A 181 -1.13 23.03 -11.95
CA LEU A 181 -0.12 23.30 -12.97
C LEU A 181 -0.70 23.02 -14.35
N ASP A 182 -0.39 23.86 -15.32
CA ASP A 182 -0.70 23.58 -16.72
C ASP A 182 0.27 22.54 -17.29
N TYR A 183 -0.18 21.30 -17.37
CA TYR A 183 0.61 20.18 -17.90
C TYR A 183 0.70 20.14 -19.42
N SER A 184 -0.07 20.96 -20.13
CA SER A 184 0.01 21.05 -21.60
C SER A 184 1.24 21.83 -22.06
N LYS A 185 1.81 22.67 -21.20
CA LYS A 185 3.00 23.45 -21.48
C LYS A 185 4.26 22.58 -21.43
N ILE A 186 4.97 22.51 -22.52
CA ILE A 186 6.28 21.84 -22.59
C ILE A 186 7.34 22.66 -21.86
N ARG A 187 8.06 22.03 -20.93
CA ARG A 187 9.12 22.63 -20.14
C ARG A 187 10.36 21.76 -20.18
N TYR A 188 11.51 22.40 -20.23
CA TYR A 188 12.83 21.77 -20.11
C TYR A 188 13.59 22.39 -18.95
N SER A 189 14.71 21.81 -18.55
CA SER A 189 15.55 22.33 -17.47
C SER A 189 16.00 23.79 -17.67
N TRP A 190 16.07 24.26 -18.91
CA TRP A 190 16.43 25.64 -19.27
C TRP A 190 15.21 26.54 -19.51
N THR A 191 13.99 26.05 -19.51
CA THR A 191 12.80 26.88 -19.67
C THR A 191 12.64 27.79 -18.44
N PRO A 192 12.47 29.12 -18.63
CA PRO A 192 12.17 30.02 -17.51
C PRO A 192 10.94 29.55 -16.73
N ILE A 193 11.02 29.58 -15.41
CA ILE A 193 9.94 29.21 -14.50
C ILE A 193 9.32 30.48 -13.90
N THR A 194 7.99 30.54 -13.85
CA THR A 194 7.26 31.64 -13.21
C THR A 194 7.19 31.42 -11.69
N ALA A 195 6.83 32.46 -10.94
CA ALA A 195 6.62 32.38 -9.50
C ALA A 195 5.50 31.36 -9.14
N ASP A 196 4.43 31.31 -9.93
CA ASP A 196 3.32 30.37 -9.71
C ASP A 196 3.72 28.92 -10.00
N GLU A 197 4.49 28.68 -11.07
CA GLU A 197 5.03 27.36 -11.38
C GLU A 197 6.02 26.89 -10.29
N LEU A 198 6.89 27.78 -9.81
CA LEU A 198 7.79 27.44 -8.70
C LEU A 198 7.01 27.20 -7.40
N ARG A 199 5.98 28.02 -7.15
CA ARG A 199 5.06 27.82 -6.00
C ARG A 199 4.41 26.44 -6.05
N TYR A 200 3.91 26.02 -7.23
CA TYR A 200 3.36 24.69 -7.41
C TYR A 200 4.37 23.61 -7.00
N CYS A 201 5.59 23.65 -7.56
CA CYS A 201 6.64 22.67 -7.28
C CYS A 201 6.98 22.59 -5.79
N VAL A 202 7.23 23.73 -5.15
CA VAL A 202 7.68 23.75 -3.75
C VAL A 202 6.58 23.40 -2.76
N VAL A 203 5.30 23.70 -3.07
CA VAL A 203 4.16 23.38 -2.20
C VAL A 203 3.96 21.86 -2.11
N ASP A 204 4.27 21.10 -3.15
CA ASP A 204 4.15 19.64 -3.11
C ASP A 204 5.10 19.02 -2.07
N VAL A 205 6.31 19.53 -1.91
CA VAL A 205 7.27 19.05 -0.90
C VAL A 205 7.08 19.71 0.47
N LEU A 206 6.80 21.01 0.53
CA LEU A 206 6.61 21.73 1.79
C LEU A 206 5.31 21.28 2.49
N GLY A 207 4.20 21.21 1.74
CA GLY A 207 2.93 20.70 2.27
C GLY A 207 3.06 19.24 2.74
N LEU A 208 3.77 18.40 1.99
CA LEU A 208 4.05 17.01 2.40
C LEU A 208 4.87 16.98 3.69
N TYR A 209 5.92 17.80 3.81
CA TYR A 209 6.71 17.93 5.04
C TYR A 209 5.83 18.30 6.24
N GLU A 210 5.01 19.33 6.12
CA GLU A 210 4.10 19.76 7.19
C GLU A 210 3.12 18.65 7.60
N ALA A 211 2.53 17.97 6.62
CA ALA A 211 1.58 16.90 6.87
C ALA A 211 2.23 15.69 7.56
N ILE A 212 3.41 15.28 7.12
CA ILE A 212 4.19 14.21 7.75
C ILE A 212 4.59 14.60 9.17
N ARG A 213 5.06 15.81 9.38
CA ARG A 213 5.44 16.32 10.71
C ARG A 213 4.26 16.27 11.69
N LYS A 214 3.08 16.76 11.27
CA LYS A 214 1.84 16.65 12.04
C LYS A 214 1.45 15.21 12.32
N MET A 215 1.55 14.33 11.31
CA MET A 215 1.25 12.91 11.45
C MET A 215 2.22 12.24 12.43
N TYR A 216 3.51 12.44 12.29
CA TYR A 216 4.52 11.86 13.19
C TYR A 216 4.29 12.27 14.65
N LYS A 217 4.01 13.55 14.88
CA LYS A 217 3.67 14.06 16.22
C LYS A 217 2.39 13.39 16.76
N SER A 218 1.33 13.31 15.96
CA SER A 218 0.04 12.73 16.39
C SER A 218 0.12 11.23 16.67
N GLU A 219 0.94 10.49 15.89
CA GLU A 219 1.14 9.04 16.04
C GLU A 219 2.25 8.69 17.04
N LYS A 220 2.96 9.69 17.58
CA LYS A 220 4.13 9.51 18.45
C LYS A 220 5.17 8.59 17.80
N ILE A 221 5.54 8.89 16.57
CA ILE A 221 6.53 8.17 15.77
C ILE A 221 7.60 9.15 15.28
N ASN A 222 8.69 8.60 14.79
CA ASN A 222 9.79 9.31 14.15
C ASN A 222 10.22 8.55 12.88
N THR A 223 11.26 9.00 12.23
CA THR A 223 11.79 8.42 10.99
C THR A 223 12.13 6.93 11.14
N ALA A 224 12.71 6.51 12.27
CA ALA A 224 13.07 5.10 12.53
C ALA A 224 11.86 4.21 12.84
N THR A 225 10.79 4.76 13.40
CA THR A 225 9.63 3.99 13.88
C THR A 225 8.41 4.07 12.98
N ALA A 226 8.43 4.96 11.99
CA ALA A 226 7.35 5.07 11.01
C ALA A 226 7.23 3.78 10.18
N PRO A 227 6.04 3.19 10.04
CA PRO A 227 5.83 2.02 9.18
C PRO A 227 5.88 2.43 7.71
N LEU A 228 6.16 1.48 6.81
CA LEU A 228 6.15 1.74 5.36
C LEU A 228 4.73 1.81 4.76
N THR A 229 3.75 1.26 5.45
CA THR A 229 2.37 1.15 4.92
C THR A 229 1.34 1.56 5.96
N SER A 230 0.16 1.99 5.52
CA SER A 230 -0.97 2.30 6.40
C SER A 230 -1.36 1.12 7.31
N THR A 231 -1.32 -0.11 6.78
CA THR A 231 -1.58 -1.33 7.56
C THR A 231 -0.50 -1.62 8.60
N GLY A 232 0.70 -1.06 8.42
CA GLY A 232 1.81 -1.22 9.37
C GLY A 232 1.51 -0.65 10.76
N PHE A 233 0.70 0.39 10.86
CA PHE A 233 0.22 0.93 12.15
C PHE A 233 -0.59 -0.12 12.92
N VAL A 234 -1.53 -0.74 12.25
CA VAL A 234 -2.42 -1.76 12.82
C VAL A 234 -1.62 -3.01 13.19
N ARG A 235 -0.74 -3.50 12.29
CA ARG A 235 0.14 -4.65 12.58
C ARG A 235 1.04 -4.42 13.78
N ARG A 236 1.53 -3.19 14.00
CA ARG A 236 2.32 -2.83 15.18
C ARG A 236 1.49 -2.94 16.46
N GLU A 237 0.24 -2.51 16.42
CA GLU A 237 -0.68 -2.59 17.56
C GLU A 237 -1.04 -4.04 17.88
N PHE A 238 -1.41 -4.84 16.88
CA PHE A 238 -1.60 -6.27 17.04
C PHE A 238 -0.37 -6.96 17.65
N LYS A 239 0.81 -6.70 17.12
CA LYS A 239 2.06 -7.29 17.61
C LYS A 239 2.34 -6.92 19.07
N ARG A 240 1.96 -5.71 19.48
CA ARG A 240 2.08 -5.27 20.88
C ARG A 240 1.14 -6.06 21.78
N GLU A 241 -0.15 -6.15 21.41
CA GLU A 241 -1.15 -6.86 22.23
C GLU A 241 -0.94 -8.38 22.22
N MET A 242 -0.54 -8.95 21.11
CA MET A 242 -0.13 -10.37 21.02
C MET A 242 1.04 -10.70 21.98
N ARG A 243 2.01 -9.78 22.12
CA ARG A 243 3.11 -9.94 23.08
C ARG A 243 2.63 -9.86 24.53
N ARG A 244 1.77 -8.89 24.82
CA ARG A 244 1.19 -8.74 26.17
C ARG A 244 0.40 -9.95 26.60
N GLY A 245 -0.37 -10.53 25.68
CA GLY A 245 -1.18 -11.73 25.94
C GLY A 245 -0.42 -13.07 25.86
N GLY A 246 0.89 -13.08 25.58
CA GLY A 246 1.66 -14.32 25.44
C GLY A 246 1.40 -15.11 24.16
N TYR A 247 0.70 -14.54 23.17
CA TYR A 247 0.28 -15.25 21.94
C TYR A 247 1.32 -15.26 20.81
N ILE A 248 2.48 -14.66 20.99
CA ILE A 248 3.50 -14.58 19.90
C ILE A 248 4.02 -15.96 19.51
N GLN A 249 4.23 -16.84 20.49
CA GLN A 249 4.67 -18.21 20.22
C GLN A 249 3.64 -18.99 19.41
N ILE A 250 2.35 -18.91 19.78
CA ILE A 250 1.26 -19.54 19.04
C ILE A 250 1.22 -19.02 17.57
N ALA A 251 1.38 -17.71 17.38
CA ALA A 251 1.42 -17.14 16.03
C ALA A 251 2.63 -17.62 15.21
N GLN A 252 3.76 -17.90 15.86
CA GLN A 252 4.97 -18.47 15.21
C GLN A 252 4.76 -19.93 14.84
N GLU A 253 4.15 -20.72 15.72
CA GLU A 253 3.82 -22.13 15.49
C GLU A 253 2.82 -22.30 14.33
N CYS A 254 1.87 -21.37 14.19
CA CYS A 254 0.90 -21.33 13.09
C CYS A 254 1.46 -20.73 11.79
N ALA A 255 2.73 -20.30 11.75
CA ALA A 255 3.31 -19.75 10.54
C ALA A 255 3.32 -20.83 9.42
N PRO A 256 2.74 -20.53 8.23
CA PRO A 256 2.64 -21.51 7.17
C PRO A 256 4.02 -21.82 6.56
N SER A 257 4.22 -23.08 6.16
CA SER A 257 5.31 -23.41 5.24
C SER A 257 5.14 -22.67 3.90
N TYR A 258 6.19 -22.61 3.10
CA TYR A 258 6.12 -21.94 1.80
C TYR A 258 5.01 -22.49 0.89
N ASP A 259 4.85 -23.81 0.84
CA ASP A 259 3.82 -24.49 0.07
C ASP A 259 2.40 -24.12 0.53
N VAL A 260 2.17 -24.17 1.85
CA VAL A 260 0.90 -23.76 2.46
C VAL A 260 0.64 -22.28 2.19
N TYR A 261 1.65 -21.43 2.34
CA TYR A 261 1.54 -20.00 2.02
C TYR A 261 1.14 -19.76 0.56
N LEU A 262 1.74 -20.48 -0.39
CA LEU A 262 1.34 -20.38 -1.80
C LEU A 262 -0.10 -20.82 -2.02
N MET A 263 -0.56 -21.89 -1.38
CA MET A 263 -1.95 -22.33 -1.46
C MET A 263 -2.91 -21.29 -0.87
N ILE A 264 -2.60 -20.73 0.30
CA ILE A 264 -3.39 -19.65 0.92
C ILE A 264 -3.50 -18.46 -0.04
N ARG A 265 -2.40 -18.02 -0.65
CA ARG A 265 -2.40 -16.92 -1.61
C ARG A 265 -3.24 -17.20 -2.86
N ARG A 266 -3.22 -18.43 -3.36
CA ARG A 266 -4.00 -18.85 -4.54
C ARG A 266 -5.47 -19.00 -4.20
N ALA A 267 -5.80 -19.53 -3.03
CA ALA A 267 -7.17 -19.65 -2.52
C ALA A 267 -7.77 -18.29 -2.11
N PHE A 268 -6.94 -17.29 -1.77
CA PHE A 268 -7.41 -15.97 -1.32
C PHE A 268 -8.33 -15.34 -2.37
N ARG A 269 -9.51 -14.88 -1.90
CA ARG A 269 -10.49 -14.14 -2.69
C ARG A 269 -10.87 -12.86 -1.95
N GLY A 270 -11.10 -11.79 -2.69
CA GLY A 270 -11.74 -10.59 -2.17
C GLY A 270 -13.24 -10.77 -2.00
N GLY A 271 -13.95 -9.71 -1.64
CA GLY A 271 -15.41 -9.72 -1.59
C GLY A 271 -16.00 -10.16 -2.94
N ASN A 272 -17.03 -11.01 -2.89
CA ASN A 272 -17.74 -11.42 -4.10
C ASN A 272 -18.64 -10.28 -4.58
N THR A 273 -18.27 -9.68 -5.70
CA THR A 273 -19.07 -8.66 -6.40
C THR A 273 -19.50 -9.20 -7.73
N HIS A 274 -20.80 -9.21 -7.99
CA HIS A 274 -21.36 -9.70 -9.24
C HIS A 274 -22.71 -9.00 -9.50
N SER A 275 -22.93 -8.57 -10.74
CA SER A 275 -24.23 -8.08 -11.22
C SER A 275 -24.98 -9.23 -11.87
N ASN A 276 -26.23 -9.44 -11.48
CA ASN A 276 -27.05 -10.45 -12.14
C ASN A 276 -27.33 -10.06 -13.61
N ARG A 277 -26.87 -10.87 -14.55
CA ARG A 277 -27.01 -10.60 -15.98
C ARG A 277 -28.46 -10.51 -16.47
N ALA A 278 -29.39 -11.18 -15.78
CA ALA A 278 -30.81 -11.14 -16.12
C ALA A 278 -31.42 -9.73 -15.99
N TYR A 279 -30.79 -8.86 -15.17
CA TYR A 279 -31.21 -7.49 -14.96
C TYR A 279 -30.33 -6.45 -15.64
N THR A 280 -29.36 -6.88 -16.46
CA THR A 280 -28.48 -5.95 -17.18
C THR A 280 -29.31 -5.09 -18.16
N SER A 281 -29.07 -3.78 -18.12
CA SER A 281 -29.78 -2.77 -18.93
C SER A 281 -31.28 -2.61 -18.63
N LEU A 282 -31.78 -3.19 -17.54
CA LEU A 282 -33.15 -2.96 -17.08
C LEU A 282 -33.18 -1.87 -16.00
N ILE A 283 -34.24 -1.05 -16.05
CA ILE A 283 -34.60 -0.13 -14.95
C ILE A 283 -35.53 -0.92 -14.04
N LEU A 284 -35.13 -1.07 -12.77
CA LEU A 284 -35.91 -1.82 -11.79
C LEU A 284 -36.49 -0.84 -10.76
N ASP A 285 -37.79 -0.90 -10.55
CA ASP A 285 -38.49 -0.16 -9.50
C ASP A 285 -38.56 -1.01 -8.20
N GLY A 286 -38.73 -0.33 -7.06
CA GLY A 286 -38.90 -1.01 -5.76
C GLY A 286 -37.70 -1.77 -5.22
N VAL A 287 -36.49 -1.40 -5.67
CA VAL A 287 -35.24 -2.05 -5.24
C VAL A 287 -34.87 -1.59 -3.83
N THR A 288 -34.62 -2.55 -2.93
CA THR A 288 -34.13 -2.32 -1.57
C THR A 288 -32.67 -2.69 -1.45
N SER A 289 -31.85 -1.80 -0.86
CA SER A 289 -30.43 -2.06 -0.57
C SER A 289 -30.24 -2.41 0.88
N TYR A 290 -29.52 -3.49 1.15
CA TYR A 290 -29.11 -3.92 2.49
C TYR A 290 -27.60 -3.85 2.64
N ASP A 291 -27.13 -3.31 3.77
CA ASP A 291 -25.71 -3.28 4.12
C ASP A 291 -25.48 -3.93 5.48
N ARG A 292 -24.50 -4.82 5.56
CA ARG A 292 -24.08 -5.45 6.82
C ARG A 292 -23.04 -4.58 7.51
N VAL A 293 -23.39 -4.01 8.64
CA VAL A 293 -22.51 -3.13 9.42
C VAL A 293 -21.23 -3.85 9.82
N SER A 294 -20.10 -3.34 9.30
CA SER A 294 -18.75 -3.85 9.65
C SER A 294 -18.60 -5.37 9.50
N SER A 295 -19.03 -5.92 8.37
CA SER A 295 -19.08 -7.37 8.10
C SER A 295 -17.75 -8.09 8.41
N TYR A 296 -16.60 -7.59 7.93
CA TYR A 296 -15.31 -8.23 8.19
C TYR A 296 -14.88 -8.20 9.67
N PRO A 297 -14.98 -7.08 10.41
CA PRO A 297 -14.75 -7.08 11.84
C PRO A 297 -15.65 -8.04 12.63
N ASP A 298 -16.93 -8.14 12.25
CA ASP A 298 -17.87 -9.08 12.87
C ASP A 298 -17.40 -10.52 12.69
N VAL A 299 -17.01 -10.90 11.47
CA VAL A 299 -16.49 -12.23 11.18
C VAL A 299 -15.20 -12.51 11.97
N LEU A 300 -14.27 -11.53 12.06
CA LEU A 300 -13.03 -11.69 12.84
C LEU A 300 -13.27 -11.96 14.33
N VAL A 301 -14.31 -11.37 14.90
CA VAL A 301 -14.57 -11.47 16.35
C VAL A 301 -15.42 -12.70 16.70
N ASN A 302 -16.42 -13.03 15.86
CA ASN A 302 -17.49 -13.95 16.22
C ASN A 302 -17.42 -15.32 15.54
N TYR A 303 -16.53 -15.51 14.55
CA TYR A 303 -16.46 -16.77 13.80
C TYR A 303 -15.14 -17.50 14.04
N PRO A 304 -15.13 -18.84 13.93
CA PRO A 304 -13.91 -19.63 14.07
C PRO A 304 -12.98 -19.50 12.86
N TYR A 305 -11.69 -19.66 13.13
CA TYR A 305 -10.60 -19.62 12.16
C TYR A 305 -9.68 -20.82 12.32
N PRO A 306 -8.88 -21.17 11.29
CA PRO A 306 -7.77 -22.12 11.46
C PRO A 306 -6.78 -21.58 12.49
N ILE A 307 -6.64 -22.24 13.64
CA ILE A 307 -5.78 -21.81 14.75
C ILE A 307 -4.59 -22.76 15.02
N LYS A 308 -4.44 -23.77 14.22
CA LYS A 308 -3.32 -24.71 14.24
C LYS A 308 -2.57 -24.72 12.92
N PRO A 309 -1.33 -25.23 12.89
CA PRO A 309 -0.62 -25.45 11.63
C PRO A 309 -1.43 -26.29 10.65
N PHE A 310 -1.35 -25.95 9.38
CA PHE A 310 -1.89 -26.80 8.32
C PHE A 310 -0.98 -28.01 8.11
N ILE A 311 -1.52 -29.21 8.24
CA ILE A 311 -0.85 -30.49 8.00
C ILE A 311 -1.38 -31.14 6.72
N VAL A 312 -0.52 -31.93 6.05
CA VAL A 312 -0.92 -32.67 4.84
C VAL A 312 -2.05 -33.62 5.17
N ASP A 313 -3.09 -33.63 4.32
CA ASP A 313 -4.18 -34.58 4.35
C ASP A 313 -4.19 -35.44 3.06
N ASN A 314 -4.50 -36.73 3.18
CA ASN A 314 -4.47 -37.70 2.10
C ASN A 314 -5.82 -37.87 1.38
N ALA A 315 -6.83 -37.06 1.69
CA ALA A 315 -8.12 -37.09 0.99
C ALA A 315 -7.94 -36.91 -0.53
N ARG A 316 -8.63 -37.73 -1.30
CA ARG A 316 -8.63 -37.72 -2.77
C ARG A 316 -9.99 -37.37 -3.36
N LYS A 317 -11.05 -37.57 -2.61
CA LYS A 317 -12.43 -37.25 -2.99
C LYS A 317 -13.04 -36.33 -1.93
N ILE A 318 -14.01 -35.54 -2.33
CA ILE A 318 -14.71 -34.61 -1.39
C ILE A 318 -15.31 -35.37 -0.21
N LYS A 319 -15.88 -36.56 -0.47
CA LYS A 319 -16.45 -37.41 0.59
C LYS A 319 -15.44 -37.94 1.61
N ASP A 320 -14.15 -37.86 1.33
CA ASP A 320 -13.09 -38.29 2.24
C ASP A 320 -12.68 -37.17 3.22
N LEU A 321 -13.18 -35.93 3.03
CA LEU A 321 -12.95 -34.81 3.91
C LEU A 321 -13.73 -35.00 5.22
N LEU A 322 -13.09 -34.70 6.32
CA LEU A 322 -13.71 -34.76 7.66
C LEU A 322 -14.51 -33.48 7.92
N ASP A 323 -15.73 -33.63 8.37
CA ASP A 323 -16.56 -32.48 8.78
C ASP A 323 -15.98 -31.76 9.99
N GLY A 324 -16.19 -30.44 10.04
CA GLY A 324 -15.78 -29.60 11.16
C GLY A 324 -14.31 -29.17 11.15
N PHE A 325 -13.55 -29.51 10.12
CA PHE A 325 -12.16 -29.08 9.96
C PHE A 325 -11.99 -28.06 8.85
N PRO A 326 -11.11 -27.04 9.03
CA PRO A 326 -10.72 -26.14 7.94
C PRO A 326 -9.74 -26.82 7.00
N TYR A 327 -10.01 -26.70 5.71
CA TYR A 327 -9.17 -27.24 4.65
C TYR A 327 -8.63 -26.16 3.71
N LEU A 328 -7.45 -26.44 3.15
CA LEU A 328 -6.92 -25.83 1.92
C LEU A 328 -6.84 -26.93 0.88
N LEU A 329 -7.54 -26.76 -0.22
CA LEU A 329 -7.73 -27.77 -1.25
C LEU A 329 -7.24 -27.26 -2.60
N TYR A 330 -6.59 -28.14 -3.37
CA TYR A 330 -6.35 -27.96 -4.80
C TYR A 330 -7.09 -29.09 -5.51
N ILE A 331 -8.09 -28.74 -6.32
CA ILE A 331 -9.05 -29.67 -6.88
C ILE A 331 -9.08 -29.55 -8.41
N ASP A 332 -9.15 -30.69 -9.10
CA ASP A 332 -9.44 -30.84 -10.53
C ASP A 332 -10.93 -31.16 -10.67
N PHE A 333 -11.66 -30.30 -11.38
CA PHE A 333 -13.08 -30.43 -11.63
C PHE A 333 -13.36 -30.80 -13.09
N LYS A 334 -14.42 -31.61 -13.31
CA LYS A 334 -14.93 -31.96 -14.64
C LYS A 334 -16.42 -31.64 -14.77
N ASN A 335 -16.78 -31.05 -15.90
CA ASN A 335 -18.16 -30.75 -16.31
C ASN A 335 -18.92 -29.93 -15.27
N VAL A 336 -18.33 -28.82 -14.85
CA VAL A 336 -18.93 -27.90 -13.88
C VAL A 336 -19.90 -26.96 -14.55
N ARG A 337 -21.10 -26.81 -13.97
CA ARG A 337 -22.12 -25.85 -14.41
C ARG A 337 -22.89 -25.27 -13.21
N LEU A 338 -23.39 -24.05 -13.33
CA LEU A 338 -24.32 -23.49 -12.34
C LEU A 338 -25.61 -24.33 -12.31
N LYS A 339 -26.09 -24.64 -11.12
CA LYS A 339 -27.39 -25.31 -10.91
C LYS A 339 -28.53 -24.45 -11.43
N ASN A 340 -28.44 -23.13 -11.25
CA ASN A 340 -29.41 -22.19 -11.80
C ASN A 340 -28.68 -21.09 -12.61
N PRO A 341 -28.65 -21.17 -13.95
CA PRO A 341 -27.94 -20.21 -14.79
C PRO A 341 -28.60 -18.82 -14.85
N PHE A 342 -29.86 -18.67 -14.41
CA PHE A 342 -30.58 -17.39 -14.44
C PHE A 342 -30.54 -16.65 -13.09
N TRP A 343 -30.73 -17.36 -12.00
CA TRP A 343 -30.86 -16.79 -10.65
C TRP A 343 -29.69 -17.13 -9.73
N GLY A 344 -28.83 -18.08 -10.14
CA GLY A 344 -27.66 -18.46 -9.38
C GLY A 344 -26.62 -17.35 -9.37
N CYS A 345 -25.83 -17.32 -8.29
CA CYS A 345 -24.71 -16.41 -8.17
C CYS A 345 -23.41 -17.13 -8.58
N PRO A 346 -22.84 -16.82 -9.76
CA PRO A 346 -21.58 -17.43 -10.17
C PRO A 346 -20.45 -16.99 -9.24
N TYR A 347 -20.08 -17.89 -8.35
CA TYR A 347 -19.12 -17.62 -7.28
C TYR A 347 -17.68 -17.57 -7.78
N LEU A 348 -17.30 -18.53 -8.63
CA LEU A 348 -15.91 -18.76 -8.99
C LEU A 348 -15.40 -17.78 -10.05
N SER A 349 -14.34 -17.01 -9.73
CA SER A 349 -13.67 -16.17 -10.71
C SER A 349 -12.82 -17.01 -11.67
N ILE A 350 -12.91 -16.78 -12.99
CA ILE A 350 -12.08 -17.43 -13.99
C ILE A 350 -10.57 -17.17 -13.77
N HIS A 351 -10.20 -16.01 -13.19
CA HIS A 351 -8.81 -15.69 -12.85
C HIS A 351 -8.24 -16.52 -11.69
N LYS A 352 -9.09 -17.25 -10.96
CA LYS A 352 -8.72 -18.20 -9.91
C LYS A 352 -8.80 -19.66 -10.38
N CYS A 353 -9.07 -19.88 -11.66
CA CYS A 353 -9.08 -21.18 -12.31
C CYS A 353 -7.80 -21.35 -13.13
N TYR A 354 -7.24 -22.55 -13.08
CA TYR A 354 -6.03 -22.97 -13.78
C TYR A 354 -6.37 -24.09 -14.75
N ASN A 355 -5.61 -24.23 -15.82
CA ASN A 355 -5.81 -25.28 -16.82
C ASN A 355 -7.26 -25.32 -17.36
N LEU A 356 -7.84 -24.13 -17.58
CA LEU A 356 -9.19 -23.96 -18.09
C LEU A 356 -9.33 -24.50 -19.53
N ASP A 357 -10.36 -25.30 -19.76
CA ASP A 357 -10.79 -25.60 -21.10
C ASP A 357 -11.55 -24.40 -21.70
N LEU A 358 -10.79 -23.54 -22.38
CA LEU A 358 -11.32 -22.32 -22.98
C LEU A 358 -12.38 -22.57 -24.07
N LYS A 359 -12.43 -23.77 -24.67
CA LYS A 359 -13.40 -24.11 -25.72
C LYS A 359 -14.81 -24.30 -25.18
N THR A 360 -14.91 -24.70 -23.91
CA THR A 360 -16.19 -24.99 -23.27
C THR A 360 -16.54 -23.96 -22.15
N LEU A 361 -15.68 -22.97 -21.96
CA LEU A 361 -15.87 -21.96 -20.96
C LEU A 361 -17.03 -21.02 -21.28
N ILE A 362 -18.04 -21.02 -20.43
CA ILE A 362 -19.06 -19.95 -20.36
C ILE A 362 -18.80 -19.12 -19.10
N ASN A 363 -18.66 -17.82 -19.28
CA ASN A 363 -18.47 -16.92 -18.15
C ASN A 363 -19.45 -15.75 -18.19
N ASP A 364 -19.70 -15.16 -17.01
CA ASP A 364 -20.49 -13.96 -16.85
C ASP A 364 -19.65 -12.93 -16.08
N ASN A 365 -19.24 -11.86 -16.75
CA ASN A 365 -18.39 -10.80 -16.18
C ASN A 365 -17.17 -11.34 -15.42
N GLY A 366 -16.48 -12.33 -15.99
CA GLY A 366 -15.30 -12.95 -15.39
C GLY A 366 -15.60 -13.98 -14.30
N ARG A 367 -16.87 -14.38 -14.12
CA ARG A 367 -17.30 -15.47 -13.25
C ARG A 367 -17.64 -16.70 -14.05
N LEU A 368 -17.25 -17.88 -13.56
CA LEU A 368 -17.48 -19.15 -14.20
C LEU A 368 -18.97 -19.53 -14.14
N VAL A 369 -19.57 -19.76 -15.28
CA VAL A 369 -20.94 -20.31 -15.41
C VAL A 369 -20.87 -21.80 -15.72
N GLN A 370 -20.03 -22.18 -16.70
CA GLN A 370 -19.83 -23.56 -17.12
C GLN A 370 -18.40 -23.74 -17.66
N CYS A 371 -17.82 -24.93 -17.43
CA CYS A 371 -16.55 -25.35 -18.03
C CYS A 371 -16.38 -26.87 -17.89
N ASN A 372 -15.88 -27.53 -18.95
CA ASN A 372 -15.68 -28.99 -18.91
C ASN A 372 -14.47 -29.39 -18.07
N SER A 373 -13.45 -28.56 -17.95
CA SER A 373 -12.27 -28.90 -17.14
C SER A 373 -11.56 -27.67 -16.65
N PHE A 374 -11.24 -27.67 -15.36
CA PHE A 374 -10.34 -26.69 -14.75
C PHE A 374 -9.87 -27.17 -13.38
N GLN A 375 -8.86 -26.49 -12.85
CA GLN A 375 -8.34 -26.70 -11.51
C GLN A 375 -8.44 -25.40 -10.71
N THR A 376 -8.69 -25.49 -9.41
CA THR A 376 -8.75 -24.29 -8.55
C THR A 376 -8.32 -24.60 -7.12
N TYR A 377 -7.89 -23.54 -6.41
CA TYR A 377 -7.59 -23.59 -4.98
C TYR A 377 -8.78 -23.09 -4.19
N LEU A 378 -9.21 -23.85 -3.21
CA LEU A 378 -10.39 -23.59 -2.39
C LEU A 378 -10.07 -23.74 -0.90
N THR A 379 -10.81 -23.02 -0.08
CA THR A 379 -11.02 -23.38 1.33
C THR A 379 -12.22 -24.33 1.44
N ASP A 380 -12.43 -24.95 2.58
CA ASP A 380 -13.65 -25.74 2.85
C ASP A 380 -14.93 -24.88 2.76
N ILE A 381 -14.82 -23.58 3.12
CA ILE A 381 -15.94 -22.62 2.98
C ILE A 381 -16.24 -22.39 1.49
N ASP A 382 -15.21 -22.17 0.67
CA ASP A 382 -15.38 -22.02 -0.78
C ASP A 382 -16.02 -23.27 -1.39
N LEU A 383 -15.59 -24.47 -0.95
CA LEU A 383 -16.13 -25.73 -1.43
C LEU A 383 -17.62 -25.85 -1.11
N ARG A 384 -18.03 -25.52 0.11
CA ARG A 384 -19.46 -25.51 0.48
C ARG A 384 -20.29 -24.54 -0.36
N ILE A 385 -19.75 -23.36 -0.67
CA ILE A 385 -20.42 -22.42 -1.58
C ILE A 385 -20.52 -23.01 -3.00
N MET A 386 -19.46 -23.68 -3.47
CA MET A 386 -19.52 -24.35 -4.76
C MET A 386 -20.54 -25.48 -4.79
N GLU A 387 -20.63 -26.27 -3.73
CA GLU A 387 -21.66 -27.33 -3.59
C GLU A 387 -23.08 -26.76 -3.59
N SER A 388 -23.30 -25.56 -3.09
CA SER A 388 -24.62 -24.92 -3.15
C SER A 388 -24.97 -24.40 -4.55
N GLU A 389 -24.02 -23.79 -5.24
CA GLU A 389 -24.25 -23.04 -6.49
C GLU A 389 -24.00 -23.86 -7.76
N TYR A 390 -23.11 -24.85 -7.72
CA TYR A 390 -22.68 -25.62 -8.89
C TYR A 390 -22.98 -27.11 -8.75
N GLU A 391 -23.05 -27.77 -9.89
CA GLU A 391 -22.95 -29.21 -10.02
C GLU A 391 -21.79 -29.59 -10.92
N TRP A 392 -21.24 -30.78 -10.74
CA TRP A 392 -20.12 -31.34 -11.52
C TRP A 392 -20.19 -32.86 -11.58
N ASP A 393 -19.55 -33.43 -12.59
CA ASP A 393 -19.53 -34.88 -12.74
C ASP A 393 -18.41 -35.52 -11.92
N SER A 394 -17.27 -34.83 -11.81
CA SER A 394 -16.13 -35.33 -11.07
C SER A 394 -15.33 -34.19 -10.41
N ALA A 395 -14.85 -34.44 -9.20
CA ALA A 395 -13.93 -33.59 -8.47
C ALA A 395 -12.87 -34.46 -7.80
N VAL A 396 -11.61 -34.29 -8.21
CA VAL A 396 -10.44 -34.99 -7.67
C VAL A 396 -9.55 -34.05 -6.90
N ILE A 397 -9.31 -34.35 -5.62
CA ILE A 397 -8.40 -33.58 -4.77
C ILE A 397 -6.96 -33.94 -5.15
N ILE A 398 -6.24 -32.97 -5.74
CA ILE A 398 -4.83 -33.10 -6.07
C ILE A 398 -3.97 -32.95 -4.82
N LYS A 399 -4.28 -31.95 -3.98
CA LYS A 399 -3.57 -31.64 -2.74
C LYS A 399 -4.54 -31.12 -1.70
N ALA A 400 -4.40 -31.61 -0.46
CA ALA A 400 -5.18 -31.18 0.69
C ALA A 400 -4.27 -30.89 1.87
N TYR A 401 -4.61 -29.85 2.61
CA TYR A 401 -4.09 -29.59 3.95
C TYR A 401 -5.27 -29.34 4.88
N ARG A 402 -5.14 -29.81 6.12
CA ARG A 402 -6.13 -29.69 7.16
C ARG A 402 -5.55 -28.96 8.36
N SER A 403 -6.38 -28.19 9.06
CA SER A 403 -6.08 -27.56 10.34
C SER A 403 -7.23 -27.81 11.33
N GLU A 404 -7.28 -27.09 12.42
CA GLU A 404 -8.36 -27.11 13.42
C GLU A 404 -9.00 -25.74 13.55
N TYR A 405 -10.31 -25.71 13.68
CA TYR A 405 -11.05 -24.48 13.94
C TYR A 405 -10.97 -24.06 15.40
N GLY A 406 -10.88 -22.78 15.65
CA GLY A 406 -10.99 -22.14 16.96
C GLY A 406 -11.16 -20.64 16.86
N MET A 407 -11.40 -19.99 17.95
CA MET A 407 -11.54 -18.54 18.01
C MET A 407 -10.17 -17.87 17.97
N LEU A 408 -10.08 -16.73 17.26
CA LEU A 408 -8.88 -15.92 17.27
C LEU A 408 -8.50 -15.49 18.69
N PRO A 409 -7.21 -15.30 19.00
CA PRO A 409 -6.75 -14.84 20.31
C PRO A 409 -7.44 -13.56 20.75
N GLU A 410 -7.69 -13.40 22.04
CA GLU A 410 -8.36 -12.22 22.61
C GLU A 410 -7.61 -10.92 22.24
N ALA A 411 -6.30 -10.96 22.11
CA ALA A 411 -5.50 -9.83 21.62
C ALA A 411 -5.92 -9.33 20.22
N VAL A 412 -6.35 -10.24 19.33
CA VAL A 412 -6.85 -9.88 17.99
C VAL A 412 -8.24 -9.29 18.08
N LYS A 413 -9.12 -9.93 18.84
CA LYS A 413 -10.51 -9.48 19.01
C LYS A 413 -10.59 -8.13 19.70
N SER A 414 -9.82 -7.91 20.78
CA SER A 414 -9.80 -6.65 21.52
C SER A 414 -9.32 -5.46 20.68
N VAL A 415 -8.24 -5.62 19.88
CA VAL A 415 -7.77 -4.58 18.97
C VAL A 415 -8.82 -4.26 17.90
N THR A 416 -9.46 -5.29 17.33
CA THR A 416 -10.51 -5.12 16.33
C THR A 416 -11.70 -4.35 16.91
N MET A 417 -12.15 -4.73 18.10
CA MET A 417 -13.25 -4.08 18.80
C MET A 417 -12.92 -2.65 19.23
N ASP A 418 -11.67 -2.37 19.60
CA ASP A 418 -11.26 -1.01 19.95
C ASP A 418 -11.32 -0.08 18.72
N TYR A 419 -10.84 -0.51 17.56
CA TYR A 419 -11.00 0.25 16.30
C TYR A 419 -12.48 0.43 15.90
N TYR A 420 -13.30 -0.61 16.09
CA TYR A 420 -14.72 -0.52 15.84
C TYR A 420 -15.41 0.52 16.75
N ARG A 421 -15.12 0.50 18.06
CA ARG A 421 -15.65 1.48 19.02
C ARG A 421 -15.21 2.90 18.69
N ARG A 422 -13.93 3.11 18.37
CA ARG A 422 -13.40 4.42 17.95
C ARG A 422 -14.12 4.94 16.69
N LYS A 423 -14.30 4.08 15.68
CA LYS A 423 -15.05 4.44 14.47
C LYS A 423 -16.50 4.82 14.80
N THR A 424 -17.17 4.03 15.65
CA THR A 424 -18.59 4.23 15.97
C THR A 424 -18.80 5.49 16.80
N ALA A 425 -17.93 5.76 17.75
CA ALA A 425 -17.99 6.98 18.58
C ALA A 425 -17.83 8.27 17.78
N LEU A 426 -17.13 8.21 16.64
CA LEU A 426 -16.90 9.35 15.75
C LEU A 426 -17.95 9.50 14.64
N LYS A 427 -18.87 8.52 14.52
CA LYS A 427 -19.92 8.53 13.48
C LYS A 427 -20.94 9.63 13.76
N GLY A 428 -21.21 10.47 12.78
CA GLY A 428 -22.22 11.57 12.91
C GLY A 428 -21.69 12.84 13.57
N GLY A 429 -20.44 12.89 13.98
CA GLY A 429 -19.80 14.14 14.41
C GLY A 429 -19.54 15.09 13.24
N GLY A 430 -19.56 16.41 13.49
CA GLY A 430 -19.35 17.45 12.48
C GLY A 430 -18.06 17.29 11.67
N GLU A 431 -17.77 18.27 10.81
CA GLU A 431 -16.65 18.21 9.86
C GLU A 431 -15.27 17.98 10.55
N GLU A 432 -15.09 18.47 11.77
CA GLU A 432 -13.89 18.21 12.58
C GLU A 432 -13.70 16.73 12.91
N ASN A 433 -14.78 15.99 13.19
CA ASN A 433 -14.73 14.57 13.50
C ASN A 433 -14.62 13.68 12.26
N ARG A 434 -14.93 14.19 11.07
CA ARG A 434 -14.86 13.45 9.81
C ARG A 434 -13.47 12.87 9.55
N ILE A 435 -12.40 13.64 9.78
CA ILE A 435 -11.02 13.21 9.59
C ILE A 435 -10.68 12.05 10.53
N HIS A 436 -11.06 12.19 11.80
CA HIS A 436 -10.83 11.16 12.82
C HIS A 436 -11.66 9.90 12.54
N TYR A 437 -12.90 10.06 12.10
CA TYR A 437 -13.77 8.96 11.68
C TYR A 437 -13.17 8.17 10.51
N GLU A 438 -12.74 8.83 9.44
CA GLU A 438 -12.14 8.18 8.28
C GLU A 438 -10.83 7.47 8.64
N LYS A 439 -10.00 8.07 9.51
CA LYS A 439 -8.80 7.44 10.03
C LYS A 439 -9.13 6.17 10.81
N ALA A 440 -10.12 6.21 11.71
CA ALA A 440 -10.56 5.05 12.48
C ALA A 440 -11.16 3.96 11.56
N LYS A 441 -11.96 4.36 10.55
CA LYS A 441 -12.52 3.46 9.53
C LYS A 441 -11.42 2.77 8.71
N ASN A 442 -10.43 3.53 8.24
CA ASN A 442 -9.32 2.97 7.46
C ASN A 442 -8.47 2.01 8.30
N ARG A 443 -8.24 2.31 9.57
CA ARG A 443 -7.54 1.40 10.48
C ARG A 443 -8.33 0.14 10.76
N LEU A 444 -9.63 0.24 10.97
CA LEU A 444 -10.50 -0.93 11.11
C LEU A 444 -10.45 -1.79 9.85
N ASN A 445 -10.51 -1.17 8.66
CA ASN A 445 -10.38 -1.90 7.40
C ASN A 445 -8.98 -2.54 7.23
N SER A 446 -7.93 -1.91 7.77
CA SER A 446 -6.56 -2.46 7.73
C SER A 446 -6.31 -3.63 8.69
N VAL A 447 -7.30 -4.02 9.50
CA VAL A 447 -7.22 -5.19 10.38
C VAL A 447 -7.18 -6.48 9.54
N TYR A 448 -7.92 -6.52 8.44
CA TYR A 448 -8.06 -7.70 7.59
C TYR A 448 -7.39 -7.57 6.21
N GLY A 449 -6.80 -6.44 5.85
CA GLY A 449 -6.02 -6.30 4.62
C GLY A 449 -5.89 -4.90 4.06
#